data_5ff980d5d280d80a90586853dda34873
#
_entry.id   5ff980d5d280d80a90586853dda34873
#
_cell.length_a   1.000
_cell.length_b   1.000
_cell.length_c   1.000
_cell.angle_alpha   90.00
_cell.angle_beta   90.00
_cell.angle_gamma   90.00
#
_symmetry.space_group_name_H-M   'P 1'
#
loop_
_entity.id
_entity.type
_entity.pdbx_description
1 polymer ?
#
loop_
_entity_poly.entity_id
_entity_poly.type
_entity_poly.pdbx_seq_one_letter_code
_entity_poly.pdbx_strand_id
1 'polypeptide(L)'
;MPRRGAVISIAGIRKREPGPVRDAVPAHVDQLYRFALRLARNADRARDIVHESVLRALKHESVVRDPRAWLFQIVYRTFISHRRKDERRGTPDENAWCDEAPETLVDPLPSLMTAEDVRKAVDNLPEAFRAVVWLSDAERLRLREIAHILDCPLGTVASRLERGRQELRRLLSAYGPQGVKSP
;
A
#
# COMPACT_ATOMS: atom_id res chain seq x y z
N MET A 1 -36.35 7.64 23.88
CA MET A 1 -35.30 7.50 22.89
C MET A 1 -34.00 7.17 23.62
N PRO A 2 -33.53 5.92 23.67
CA PRO A 2 -32.28 5.60 24.35
C PRO A 2 -31.09 5.85 23.42
N ARG A 3 -30.14 6.65 23.89
CA ARG A 3 -28.82 6.84 23.27
C ARG A 3 -28.05 5.53 23.35
N ARG A 4 -27.71 4.93 22.23
CA ARG A 4 -26.82 3.75 22.18
C ARG A 4 -25.41 4.21 22.53
N GLY A 5 -24.94 3.78 23.72
CA GLY A 5 -23.62 4.05 24.23
C GLY A 5 -22.56 3.37 23.39
N ALA A 6 -21.50 4.12 23.09
CA ALA A 6 -20.30 3.58 22.49
C ALA A 6 -19.61 2.62 23.46
N VAL A 7 -19.54 1.35 23.14
CA VAL A 7 -18.76 0.36 23.87
C VAL A 7 -17.30 0.56 23.51
N ILE A 8 -16.54 1.19 24.40
CA ILE A 8 -15.09 1.30 24.30
C ILE A 8 -14.51 -0.04 24.78
N SER A 9 -14.05 -0.89 23.86
CA SER A 9 -13.34 -2.12 24.19
C SER A 9 -11.86 -1.81 24.48
N ILE A 10 -11.40 -2.29 25.63
CA ILE A 10 -10.04 -2.15 26.19
C ILE A 10 -9.03 -2.97 25.37
N ALA A 11 -8.73 -2.60 24.15
CA ALA A 11 -7.61 -3.13 23.36
C ALA A 11 -7.37 -2.43 22.03
N GLY A 12 -7.74 -1.17 21.86
CA GLY A 12 -7.33 -0.39 20.66
C GLY A 12 -7.76 -0.95 19.28
N ILE A 13 -8.50 -2.06 19.24
CA ILE A 13 -8.97 -2.72 18.03
C ILE A 13 -10.40 -2.25 17.78
N ARG A 14 -10.54 -1.20 16.97
CA ARG A 14 -11.86 -0.90 16.39
C ARG A 14 -12.31 -2.15 15.62
N LYS A 15 -13.30 -2.88 16.17
CA LYS A 15 -14.07 -3.84 15.38
C LYS A 15 -14.67 -3.06 14.22
N ARG A 16 -14.19 -3.32 13.02
CA ARG A 16 -14.79 -2.75 11.80
C ARG A 16 -16.16 -3.39 11.64
N GLU A 17 -17.20 -2.57 11.68
CA GLU A 17 -18.57 -3.05 11.51
C GLU A 17 -18.80 -3.42 10.04
N PRO A 18 -19.47 -4.55 9.77
CA PRO A 18 -19.90 -4.90 8.42
C PRO A 18 -20.85 -3.80 7.90
N GLY A 19 -20.63 -3.39 6.66
CA GLY A 19 -21.44 -2.36 6.04
C GLY A 19 -21.39 -2.41 4.51
N PRO A 20 -22.29 -1.67 3.84
CA PRO A 20 -22.22 -1.51 2.39
C PRO A 20 -20.89 -0.86 2.00
N VAL A 21 -20.22 -1.43 1.02
CA VAL A 21 -18.91 -0.92 0.56
C VAL A 21 -19.03 0.51 0.04
N ARG A 22 -20.12 0.84 -0.65
CA ARG A 22 -20.38 2.18 -1.18
C ARG A 22 -20.33 3.27 -0.11
N ASP A 23 -20.81 2.97 1.10
CA ASP A 23 -20.85 3.94 2.21
C ASP A 23 -19.45 4.18 2.80
N ALA A 24 -18.52 3.24 2.60
CA ALA A 24 -17.14 3.37 3.02
C ALA A 24 -16.27 4.16 2.04
N VAL A 25 -16.68 4.31 0.76
CA VAL A 25 -15.89 4.98 -0.28
C VAL A 25 -15.49 6.41 0.11
N PRO A 26 -16.41 7.31 0.55
CA PRO A 26 -16.04 8.68 0.88
C PRO A 26 -15.00 8.80 1.99
N ALA A 27 -15.06 7.88 2.98
CA ALA A 27 -14.13 7.87 4.11
C ALA A 27 -12.72 7.38 3.74
N HIS A 28 -12.55 6.69 2.62
CA HIS A 28 -11.30 6.03 2.27
C HIS A 28 -10.70 6.45 0.92
N VAL A 29 -11.41 7.26 0.11
CA VAL A 29 -10.96 7.61 -1.25
C VAL A 29 -9.55 8.20 -1.29
N ASP A 30 -9.18 9.05 -0.34
CA ASP A 30 -7.84 9.63 -0.28
C ASP A 30 -6.76 8.60 0.03
N GLN A 31 -7.07 7.61 0.88
CA GLN A 31 -6.16 6.50 1.19
C GLN A 31 -5.98 5.60 -0.03
N LEU A 32 -7.08 5.30 -0.74
CA LEU A 32 -7.07 4.51 -1.97
C LEU A 32 -6.25 5.21 -3.07
N TYR A 33 -6.41 6.53 -3.22
CA TYR A 33 -5.62 7.31 -4.18
C TYR A 33 -4.12 7.29 -3.86
N ARG A 34 -3.76 7.51 -2.59
CA ARG A 34 -2.35 7.42 -2.17
C ARG A 34 -1.76 6.05 -2.43
N PHE A 35 -2.51 4.99 -2.16
CA PHE A 35 -2.08 3.63 -2.45
C PHE A 35 -1.92 3.40 -3.96
N ALA A 36 -2.91 3.78 -4.77
CA ALA A 36 -2.85 3.66 -6.22
C ALA A 36 -1.66 4.46 -6.80
N LEU A 37 -1.39 5.66 -6.27
CA LEU A 37 -0.25 6.48 -6.67
C LEU A 37 1.10 5.81 -6.36
N ARG A 38 1.20 5.13 -5.20
CA ARG A 38 2.40 4.34 -4.85
C ARG A 38 2.60 3.16 -5.81
N LEU A 39 1.51 2.50 -6.21
CA LEU A 39 1.57 1.38 -7.16
C LEU A 39 1.93 1.85 -8.57
N ALA A 40 1.18 2.80 -9.10
CA ALA A 40 1.27 3.24 -10.49
C ALA A 40 2.43 4.21 -10.76
N ARG A 41 2.96 4.90 -9.74
CA ARG A 41 3.99 5.96 -9.86
C ARG A 41 3.66 7.07 -10.87
N ASN A 42 2.41 7.15 -11.26
CA ASN A 42 1.87 8.11 -12.21
C ASN A 42 0.49 8.58 -11.73
N ALA A 43 0.29 9.89 -11.67
CA ALA A 43 -0.91 10.50 -11.09
C ALA A 43 -2.17 10.23 -11.94
N ASP A 44 -2.05 10.23 -13.26
CA ASP A 44 -3.18 10.01 -14.14
C ASP A 44 -3.63 8.54 -14.10
N ARG A 45 -2.68 7.60 -14.16
CA ARG A 45 -2.95 6.17 -13.96
C ARG A 45 -3.57 5.89 -12.58
N ALA A 46 -3.08 6.56 -11.53
CA ALA A 46 -3.64 6.40 -10.19
C ALA A 46 -5.10 6.88 -10.13
N ARG A 47 -5.43 8.00 -10.77
CA ARG A 47 -6.82 8.49 -10.86
C ARG A 47 -7.71 7.52 -11.60
N ASP A 48 -7.26 6.98 -12.74
CA ASP A 48 -8.02 6.02 -13.53
C ASP A 48 -8.30 4.73 -12.73
N ILE A 49 -7.27 4.21 -12.04
CA ILE A 49 -7.40 3.03 -11.18
C ILE A 49 -8.42 3.27 -10.06
N VAL A 50 -8.33 4.40 -9.37
CA VAL A 50 -9.25 4.72 -8.28
C VAL A 50 -10.66 4.93 -8.81
N HIS A 51 -10.82 5.68 -9.90
CA HIS A 51 -12.12 5.92 -10.51
C HIS A 51 -12.80 4.60 -10.92
N GLU A 52 -12.10 3.72 -11.63
CA GLU A 52 -12.63 2.39 -11.99
C GLU A 52 -12.96 1.55 -10.76
N SER A 53 -12.11 1.60 -9.72
CA SER A 53 -12.32 0.87 -8.46
C SER A 53 -13.55 1.37 -7.70
N VAL A 54 -13.75 2.68 -7.65
CA VAL A 54 -14.93 3.30 -7.02
C VAL A 54 -16.20 2.94 -7.79
N LEU A 55 -16.18 3.00 -9.12
CA LEU A 55 -17.34 2.59 -9.93
C LEU A 55 -17.72 1.11 -9.70
N ARG A 56 -16.73 0.23 -9.53
CA ARG A 56 -16.97 -1.19 -9.17
C ARG A 56 -17.53 -1.30 -7.76
N ALA A 57 -17.01 -0.53 -6.81
CA ALA A 57 -17.48 -0.53 -5.43
C ALA A 57 -18.93 -0.06 -5.31
N LEU A 58 -19.31 1.00 -6.05
CA LEU A 58 -20.69 1.53 -6.06
C LEU A 58 -21.71 0.55 -6.65
N LYS A 59 -21.28 -0.35 -7.54
CA LYS A 59 -22.13 -1.41 -8.11
C LYS A 59 -22.26 -2.62 -7.20
N HIS A 60 -21.48 -2.69 -6.11
CA HIS A 60 -21.48 -3.83 -5.20
C HIS A 60 -22.53 -3.62 -4.11
N GLU A 61 -23.61 -4.40 -4.15
CA GLU A 61 -24.76 -4.24 -3.24
C GLU A 61 -24.61 -5.03 -1.92
N SER A 62 -23.70 -5.99 -1.89
CA SER A 62 -23.56 -6.87 -0.73
C SER A 62 -22.82 -6.19 0.43
N VAL A 63 -23.22 -6.55 1.65
CA VAL A 63 -22.53 -6.15 2.87
C VAL A 63 -21.21 -6.90 2.99
N VAL A 64 -20.12 -6.19 3.23
CA VAL A 64 -18.78 -6.75 3.38
C VAL A 64 -18.31 -6.62 4.82
N ARG A 65 -17.67 -7.67 5.33
CA ARG A 65 -17.16 -7.72 6.72
C ARG A 65 -16.14 -6.62 7.02
N ASP A 66 -15.25 -6.31 6.08
CA ASP A 66 -14.27 -5.23 6.16
C ASP A 66 -14.29 -4.43 4.84
N PRO A 67 -15.15 -3.41 4.75
CA PRO A 67 -15.26 -2.58 3.54
C PRO A 67 -13.95 -1.90 3.17
N ARG A 68 -13.14 -1.49 4.15
CA ARG A 68 -11.85 -0.83 3.90
C ARG A 68 -10.87 -1.79 3.22
N ALA A 69 -10.64 -2.98 3.79
CA ALA A 69 -9.74 -3.96 3.20
C ALA A 69 -10.21 -4.39 1.80
N TRP A 70 -11.51 -4.54 1.61
CA TRP A 70 -12.09 -4.87 0.33
C TRP A 70 -11.89 -3.78 -0.73
N LEU A 71 -12.00 -2.49 -0.37
CA LEU A 71 -11.69 -1.37 -1.26
C LEU A 71 -10.22 -1.38 -1.70
N PHE A 72 -9.28 -1.61 -0.78
CA PHE A 72 -7.87 -1.79 -1.14
C PHE A 72 -7.65 -2.98 -2.09
N GLN A 73 -8.37 -4.09 -1.90
CA GLN A 73 -8.30 -5.25 -2.78
C GLN A 73 -8.78 -4.91 -4.19
N ILE A 74 -9.88 -4.16 -4.35
CA ILE A 74 -10.34 -3.73 -5.67
C ILE A 74 -9.29 -2.85 -6.35
N VAL A 75 -8.73 -1.87 -5.64
CA VAL A 75 -7.67 -0.99 -6.18
C VAL A 75 -6.48 -1.82 -6.66
N TYR A 76 -6.00 -2.76 -5.85
CA TYR A 76 -4.89 -3.61 -6.23
C TYR A 76 -5.20 -4.48 -7.45
N ARG A 77 -6.37 -5.12 -7.48
CA ARG A 77 -6.80 -5.93 -8.64
C ARG A 77 -6.96 -5.11 -9.92
N THR A 78 -7.49 -3.89 -9.80
CA THR A 78 -7.59 -2.95 -10.93
C THR A 78 -6.21 -2.57 -11.45
N PHE A 79 -5.27 -2.23 -10.56
CA PHE A 79 -3.89 -1.97 -10.90
C PHE A 79 -3.24 -3.13 -11.65
N ILE A 80 -3.32 -4.35 -11.13
CA ILE A 80 -2.78 -5.56 -11.79
C ILE A 80 -3.43 -5.78 -13.18
N SER A 81 -4.74 -5.50 -13.31
CA SER A 81 -5.42 -5.60 -14.60
C SER A 81 -4.90 -4.59 -15.62
N HIS A 82 -4.66 -3.34 -15.20
CA HIS A 82 -4.09 -2.30 -16.06
C HIS A 82 -2.67 -2.67 -16.49
N ARG A 83 -1.82 -3.09 -15.55
CA ARG A 83 -0.45 -3.54 -15.83
C ARG A 83 -0.42 -4.66 -16.88
N ARG A 84 -1.24 -5.71 -16.70
CA ARG A 84 -1.33 -6.82 -17.67
C ARG A 84 -1.79 -6.38 -19.05
N LYS A 85 -2.64 -5.33 -19.15
CA LYS A 85 -3.04 -4.75 -20.43
C LYS A 85 -1.88 -4.02 -21.09
N ASP A 86 -1.09 -3.27 -20.31
CA ASP A 86 0.07 -2.53 -20.81
C ASP A 86 1.17 -3.50 -21.29
N GLU A 87 1.47 -4.55 -20.53
CA GLU A 87 2.39 -5.62 -20.91
C GLU A 87 2.00 -6.26 -22.27
N ARG A 88 0.69 -6.55 -22.48
CA ARG A 88 0.20 -7.11 -23.75
C ARG A 88 0.28 -6.15 -24.93
N ARG A 89 0.26 -4.83 -24.66
CA ARG A 89 0.38 -3.79 -25.70
C ARG A 89 1.83 -3.46 -26.05
N GLY A 90 2.80 -4.11 -25.38
CA GLY A 90 4.22 -3.88 -25.59
C GLY A 90 4.71 -2.53 -25.06
N THR A 91 3.94 -1.85 -24.23
CA THR A 91 4.42 -0.69 -23.47
C THR A 91 5.37 -1.19 -22.39
N PRO A 92 6.68 -0.85 -22.43
CA PRO A 92 7.62 -1.29 -21.42
C PRO A 92 7.18 -0.77 -20.05
N ASP A 93 6.99 -1.67 -19.09
CA ASP A 93 6.88 -1.29 -17.70
C ASP A 93 8.28 -0.97 -17.20
N GLU A 94 8.60 0.31 -17.01
CA GLU A 94 9.87 0.75 -16.41
C GLU A 94 10.09 0.20 -15.00
N ASN A 95 9.13 -0.54 -14.46
CA ASN A 95 9.15 -1.21 -13.16
C ASN A 95 9.17 -2.73 -13.26
N ALA A 96 9.82 -3.30 -14.29
CA ALA A 96 9.99 -4.76 -14.38
C ALA A 96 10.50 -5.37 -13.06
N TRP A 97 9.88 -6.46 -12.66
CA TRP A 97 10.16 -7.18 -11.44
C TRP A 97 11.64 -7.58 -11.34
N CYS A 98 12.37 -6.96 -10.41
CA CYS A 98 13.61 -7.53 -9.91
C CYS A 98 13.27 -8.36 -8.66
N ASP A 99 13.26 -9.67 -8.80
CA ASP A 99 13.07 -10.61 -7.69
C ASP A 99 14.32 -10.75 -6.80
N GLU A 100 15.44 -10.16 -7.21
CA GLU A 100 16.70 -10.23 -6.47
C GLU A 100 16.88 -9.03 -5.55
N ALA A 101 16.68 -9.25 -4.25
CA ALA A 101 17.08 -8.30 -3.22
C ALA A 101 18.56 -8.57 -2.85
N PRO A 102 19.44 -7.55 -2.92
CA PRO A 102 20.81 -7.71 -2.44
C PRO A 102 20.84 -7.93 -0.92
N GLU A 103 21.64 -8.89 -0.47
CA GLU A 103 21.94 -9.09 0.96
C GLU A 103 22.84 -7.96 1.45
N THR A 104 22.34 -7.13 2.35
CA THR A 104 23.20 -6.16 3.06
C THR A 104 22.72 -5.88 4.49
N LEU A 105 23.67 -5.81 5.40
CA LEU A 105 23.54 -5.47 6.82
C LEU A 105 23.12 -4.01 6.98
N VAL A 106 22.30 -3.71 7.98
CA VAL A 106 21.61 -2.42 8.12
C VAL A 106 22.04 -1.67 9.36
N ASP A 107 22.50 -0.43 9.16
CA ASP A 107 22.73 0.57 10.22
C ASP A 107 21.44 1.35 10.58
N PRO A 108 21.34 1.92 11.80
CA PRO A 108 20.16 2.66 12.24
C PRO A 108 19.94 3.95 11.45
N LEU A 109 18.67 4.32 11.28
CA LEU A 109 18.20 5.49 10.52
C LEU A 109 18.76 6.81 11.06
N PRO A 110 19.30 7.70 10.20
CA PRO A 110 19.74 9.03 10.61
C PRO A 110 18.59 9.95 11.05
N SER A 111 18.81 10.78 12.06
CA SER A 111 17.80 11.65 12.69
C SER A 111 17.38 12.90 11.89
N LEU A 112 17.80 13.06 10.64
CA LEU A 112 17.55 14.25 9.80
C LEU A 112 16.74 13.95 8.53
N MET A 113 16.00 12.85 8.47
CA MET A 113 15.26 12.47 7.28
C MET A 113 13.95 13.24 7.12
N THR A 114 13.70 13.75 5.93
CA THR A 114 12.44 14.42 5.58
C THR A 114 11.37 13.40 5.14
N ALA A 115 10.09 13.79 5.25
CA ALA A 115 8.99 12.99 4.71
C ALA A 115 9.14 12.73 3.20
N GLU A 116 9.78 13.65 2.48
CA GLU A 116 10.06 13.53 1.05
C GLU A 116 11.12 12.45 0.77
N ASP A 117 12.14 12.31 1.61
CA ASP A 117 13.17 11.28 1.46
C ASP A 117 12.55 9.89 1.66
N VAL A 118 11.69 9.74 2.69
CA VAL A 118 10.94 8.51 2.91
C VAL A 118 10.05 8.19 1.72
N ARG A 119 9.36 9.19 1.17
CA ARG A 119 8.50 9.02 0.00
C ARG A 119 9.29 8.51 -1.21
N LYS A 120 10.43 9.14 -1.52
CA LYS A 120 11.32 8.73 -2.62
C LYS A 120 11.85 7.31 -2.42
N ALA A 121 12.26 6.97 -1.19
CA ALA A 121 12.74 5.63 -0.87
C ALA A 121 11.64 4.58 -1.08
N VAL A 122 10.40 4.85 -0.64
CA VAL A 122 9.25 3.96 -0.88
C VAL A 122 8.97 3.82 -2.38
N ASP A 123 9.04 4.92 -3.14
CA ASP A 123 8.82 4.89 -4.60
C ASP A 123 9.89 4.08 -5.35
N ASN A 124 11.09 3.97 -4.79
CA ASN A 124 12.19 3.18 -5.35
C ASN A 124 12.16 1.70 -4.95
N LEU A 125 11.26 1.28 -4.06
CA LEU A 125 11.09 -0.14 -3.76
C LEU A 125 10.54 -0.89 -4.98
N PRO A 126 10.94 -2.15 -5.20
CA PRO A 126 10.24 -3.06 -6.10
C PRO A 126 8.73 -3.09 -5.77
N GLU A 127 7.89 -3.21 -6.79
CA GLU A 127 6.42 -3.11 -6.67
C GLU A 127 5.85 -4.03 -5.59
N ALA A 128 6.29 -5.31 -5.59
CA ALA A 128 5.83 -6.30 -4.63
C ALA A 128 6.14 -5.94 -3.17
N PHE A 129 7.27 -5.29 -2.92
CA PHE A 129 7.67 -4.83 -1.60
C PHE A 129 6.95 -3.54 -1.24
N ARG A 130 6.84 -2.62 -2.20
CA ARG A 130 6.16 -1.33 -2.04
C ARG A 130 4.71 -1.50 -1.60
N ALA A 131 3.97 -2.39 -2.26
CA ALA A 131 2.58 -2.69 -1.90
C ALA A 131 2.46 -3.20 -0.46
N VAL A 132 3.28 -4.18 -0.07
CA VAL A 132 3.24 -4.78 1.28
C VAL A 132 3.66 -3.77 2.35
N VAL A 133 4.76 -3.05 2.14
CA VAL A 133 5.26 -2.03 3.09
C VAL A 133 4.22 -0.91 3.27
N TRP A 134 3.64 -0.41 2.18
CA TRP A 134 2.62 0.63 2.27
C TRP A 134 1.39 0.18 3.06
N LEU A 135 0.83 -0.98 2.73
CA LEU A 135 -0.35 -1.51 3.43
C LEU A 135 -0.09 -1.79 4.91
N SER A 136 1.12 -2.26 5.26
CA SER A 136 1.52 -2.53 6.64
C SER A 136 1.80 -1.24 7.43
N ASP A 137 2.68 -0.38 6.91
CA ASP A 137 3.29 0.68 7.70
C ASP A 137 2.51 2.01 7.58
N ALA A 138 1.99 2.35 6.42
CA ALA A 138 1.16 3.54 6.21
C ALA A 138 -0.31 3.29 6.57
N GLU A 139 -0.88 2.18 6.10
CA GLU A 139 -2.30 1.88 6.29
C GLU A 139 -2.58 1.05 7.56
N ARG A 140 -1.54 0.57 8.27
CA ARG A 140 -1.65 -0.19 9.51
C ARG A 140 -2.52 -1.44 9.40
N LEU A 141 -2.51 -2.09 8.24
CA LEU A 141 -3.23 -3.34 8.01
C LEU A 141 -2.45 -4.52 8.58
N ARG A 142 -3.17 -5.54 9.04
CA ARG A 142 -2.57 -6.78 9.55
C ARG A 142 -2.10 -7.64 8.38
N LEU A 143 -1.10 -8.48 8.60
CA LEU A 143 -0.55 -9.36 7.56
C LEU A 143 -1.63 -10.24 6.90
N ARG A 144 -2.62 -10.71 7.65
CA ARG A 144 -3.74 -11.49 7.11
C ARG A 144 -4.64 -10.67 6.18
N GLU A 145 -4.88 -9.40 6.50
CA GLU A 145 -5.64 -8.48 5.65
C GLU A 145 -4.85 -8.18 4.36
N ILE A 146 -3.54 -7.95 4.49
CA ILE A 146 -2.64 -7.74 3.35
C ILE A 146 -2.60 -8.97 2.44
N ALA A 147 -2.51 -10.18 3.01
CA ALA A 147 -2.55 -11.43 2.26
C ALA A 147 -3.83 -11.57 1.43
N HIS A 148 -4.96 -11.19 2.01
CA HIS A 148 -6.24 -11.16 1.31
C HIS A 148 -6.30 -10.10 0.20
N ILE A 149 -5.80 -8.88 0.48
CA ILE A 149 -5.76 -7.77 -0.49
C ILE A 149 -4.91 -8.12 -1.70
N LEU A 150 -3.70 -8.65 -1.46
CA LEU A 150 -2.72 -8.95 -2.50
C LEU A 150 -2.91 -10.33 -3.15
N ASP A 151 -3.88 -11.11 -2.65
CA ASP A 151 -4.20 -12.47 -3.12
C ASP A 151 -2.95 -13.39 -3.13
N CYS A 152 -2.23 -13.42 -2.02
CA CYS A 152 -1.02 -14.23 -1.86
C CYS A 152 -0.92 -14.85 -0.46
N PRO A 153 -0.14 -15.94 -0.29
CA PRO A 153 0.03 -16.61 0.99
C PRO A 153 0.59 -15.68 2.08
N LEU A 154 0.16 -15.89 3.33
CA LEU A 154 0.61 -15.11 4.50
C LEU A 154 2.14 -15.13 4.66
N GLY A 155 2.78 -16.28 4.41
CA GLY A 155 4.25 -16.40 4.44
C GLY A 155 4.93 -15.52 3.39
N THR A 156 4.34 -15.39 2.21
CA THR A 156 4.81 -14.51 1.14
C THR A 156 4.71 -13.04 1.58
N VAL A 157 3.61 -12.65 2.23
CA VAL A 157 3.47 -11.28 2.76
C VAL A 157 4.52 -10.99 3.82
N ALA A 158 4.73 -11.92 4.77
CA ALA A 158 5.72 -11.76 5.83
C ALA A 158 7.14 -11.61 5.27
N SER A 159 7.54 -12.47 4.33
CA SER A 159 8.87 -12.41 3.71
C SER A 159 9.06 -11.15 2.86
N ARG A 160 8.03 -10.73 2.10
CA ARG A 160 8.06 -9.49 1.32
C ARG A 160 8.13 -8.25 2.22
N LEU A 161 7.43 -8.24 3.35
CA LEU A 161 7.48 -7.14 4.30
C LEU A 161 8.87 -7.00 4.92
N GLU A 162 9.48 -8.13 5.34
CA GLU A 162 10.82 -8.13 5.91
C GLU A 162 11.85 -7.62 4.90
N ARG A 163 11.87 -8.20 3.69
CA ARG A 163 12.78 -7.76 2.61
C ARG A 163 12.51 -6.31 2.20
N GLY A 164 11.25 -5.91 2.11
CA GLY A 164 10.88 -4.54 1.77
C GLY A 164 11.34 -3.52 2.80
N ARG A 165 11.23 -3.84 4.08
CA ARG A 165 11.76 -2.99 5.16
C ARG A 165 13.29 -2.94 5.15
N GLN A 166 13.94 -4.04 4.86
CA GLN A 166 15.39 -4.10 4.74
C GLN A 166 15.87 -3.22 3.57
N GLU A 167 15.24 -3.35 2.40
CA GLU A 167 15.57 -2.51 1.25
C GLU A 167 15.25 -1.04 1.49
N LEU A 168 14.12 -0.74 2.15
CA LEU A 168 13.78 0.62 2.53
C LEU A 168 14.85 1.25 3.44
N ARG A 169 15.36 0.52 4.45
CA ARG A 169 16.45 1.01 5.30
C ARG A 169 17.71 1.27 4.48
N ARG A 170 18.06 0.37 3.54
CA ARG A 170 19.21 0.54 2.65
C ARG A 170 19.08 1.81 1.79
N LEU A 171 17.91 2.02 1.18
CA LEU A 171 17.64 3.24 0.40
C LEU A 171 17.71 4.48 1.28
N LEU A 172 17.15 4.42 2.49
CA LEU A 172 17.16 5.55 3.41
C LEU A 172 18.55 5.86 3.95
N SER A 173 19.42 4.88 4.15
CA SER A 173 20.82 5.12 4.55
C SER A 173 21.61 5.88 3.47
N ALA A 174 21.25 5.74 2.20
CA ALA A 174 21.84 6.51 1.10
C ALA A 174 21.40 8.00 1.08
N TYR A 175 20.29 8.32 1.72
CA TYR A 175 19.82 9.72 1.91
C TYR A 175 20.26 10.34 3.24
N GLY A 176 21.04 9.62 4.08
CA GLY A 176 21.65 10.15 5.29
C GLY A 176 22.65 11.28 4.99
N PRO A 177 23.19 12.00 6.01
CA PRO A 177 23.95 13.23 5.85
C PRO A 177 25.32 13.02 5.18
N GLN A 178 25.33 12.53 3.96
CA GLN A 178 26.49 12.48 3.05
C GLN A 178 26.50 13.70 2.11
N GLY A 179 25.97 14.83 2.56
CA GLY A 179 25.99 16.10 1.84
C GLY A 179 27.03 17.10 2.32
N VAL A 180 27.91 16.73 3.23
CA VAL A 180 29.06 17.57 3.61
C VAL A 180 30.30 16.91 3.03
N LYS A 181 30.58 17.15 1.74
CA LYS A 181 31.96 17.10 1.26
C LYS A 181 32.72 18.20 2.03
N SER A 182 33.56 17.79 2.96
CA SER A 182 34.55 18.66 3.54
C SER A 182 35.48 19.26 2.45
N PRO A 183 35.93 20.49 2.64
CA PRO A 183 36.71 21.28 1.69
C PRO A 183 38.04 20.63 1.31
#